data_f4d2f8056cb28f27e3851e53ff6d793f
#
_entry.id   f4d2f8056cb28f27e3851e53ff6d793f
#
_cell.length_a   1.000
_cell.length_b   1.000
_cell.length_c   1.000
_cell.angle_alpha   90.00
_cell.angle_beta   90.00
_cell.angle_gamma   90.00
#
_symmetry.space_group_name_H-M   'P 1'
#
loop_
_entity.id
_entity.type
_entity.pdbx_description
1 polymer ?
#
loop_
_entity_poly.entity_id
_entity_poly.type
_entity_poly.pdbx_seq_one_letter_code
_entity_poly.pdbx_strand_id
1 'polypeptide(L)'
;MCGIVGFTGNRQAAPILLDGLSKLEYRGYDSAGLAVRNGDALAQVVKAKGRLSNLVEKTDNGNALKGTCGIGHTRWATHGEPSQINAHPHVSGNCSRSGSGEVESEVVGVHNGIIENYTELKEKLLKHGYTFYSQTDTEVAIKLVDYYYKKYKLGPIDAIAKTMVRIRGSYALELMFRDYPGEIWVARKDSPMIIGIADGETYVASDVPAILKYTRNVYYIGNLEFAKLTPGEAHFYNLDGDEIEKQTTEIKWDAEAAEKAGFEHFMMKEIHEQPKAVQDTLNSVIKDGRLDFEAVGITEDEIKGFEQIYIVACGSAWHVGMAAQYVLEDMADISVRVELASEFRYRKMSLNPKALMIVVSQSGETADTLAALRLAKEKGITTMAIVNVVGSSIAREADKVFYTLAGPEISVATTKAYSAQLAAMYCLAVQFAKVRGKITEEQYGYYIAELLTIPEKIQKILEDKERLQWFAAKYASASDVFFVGRGIDYAVCLEGSLKLKEISYIHSEAYAAGELKHGTISLIEQGTLVIGVLTQNELYEKTISNMLECKSRGAYLMGMTTYGNYEIEDQVNFAVYVPKVDEHFMASLAVIPLQLLGYYVSVAKGLDVDKPRNLAKSVTVE
;
A
#
# COMPACT_ATOMS: atom_id res chain seq x y z
N MET A 1 -6.33 -3.31 -6.73
CA MET A 1 -7.46 -3.38 -5.77
C MET A 1 -8.52 -2.35 -6.10
N CYS A 2 -9.73 -2.55 -5.59
CA CYS A 2 -10.89 -1.74 -5.93
C CYS A 2 -11.07 -0.55 -4.98
N GLY A 3 -11.79 0.50 -5.42
CA GLY A 3 -12.24 1.61 -4.59
C GLY A 3 -13.75 1.57 -4.38
N ILE A 4 -14.22 1.69 -3.15
CA ILE A 4 -15.63 1.84 -2.78
C ILE A 4 -15.86 3.26 -2.27
N VAL A 5 -16.98 3.86 -2.68
CA VAL A 5 -17.50 5.12 -2.12
C VAL A 5 -19.02 5.04 -2.05
N GLY A 6 -19.58 5.35 -0.88
CA GLY A 6 -21.01 5.46 -0.65
C GLY A 6 -21.40 6.81 -0.06
N PHE A 7 -22.62 7.22 -0.32
CA PHE A 7 -23.19 8.45 0.20
C PHE A 7 -24.70 8.32 0.42
N THR A 8 -25.16 8.77 1.58
CA THR A 8 -26.57 9.04 1.84
C THR A 8 -26.73 10.35 2.62
N GLY A 9 -27.64 11.20 2.18
CA GLY A 9 -27.79 12.55 2.75
C GLY A 9 -28.82 13.40 2.01
N ASN A 10 -28.61 14.72 2.01
CA ASN A 10 -29.50 15.68 1.42
C ASN A 10 -29.04 16.22 0.04
N ARG A 11 -27.78 15.95 -0.33
CA ARG A 11 -27.19 16.39 -1.62
C ARG A 11 -27.35 15.32 -2.70
N GLN A 12 -27.09 15.69 -3.96
CA GLN A 12 -27.02 14.74 -5.06
C GLN A 12 -25.82 13.79 -4.85
N ALA A 13 -26.09 12.49 -4.85
CA ALA A 13 -25.08 11.46 -4.55
C ALA A 13 -24.02 11.32 -5.67
N ALA A 14 -24.44 11.32 -6.94
CA ALA A 14 -23.55 10.99 -8.04
C ALA A 14 -22.30 11.89 -8.13
N PRO A 15 -22.35 13.24 -8.01
CA PRO A 15 -21.15 14.07 -8.00
C PRO A 15 -20.21 13.77 -6.83
N ILE A 16 -20.75 13.46 -5.65
CA ILE A 16 -19.98 13.11 -4.45
C ILE A 16 -19.27 11.77 -4.64
N LEU A 17 -19.97 10.79 -5.18
CA LEU A 17 -19.41 9.48 -5.49
C LEU A 17 -18.27 9.58 -6.51
N LEU A 18 -18.45 10.36 -7.58
CA LEU A 18 -17.41 10.57 -8.60
C LEU A 18 -16.19 11.29 -8.03
N ASP A 19 -16.38 12.32 -7.19
CA ASP A 19 -15.28 13.01 -6.51
C ASP A 19 -14.50 12.05 -5.62
N GLY A 20 -15.17 11.27 -4.77
CA GLY A 20 -14.54 10.26 -3.94
C GLY A 20 -13.82 9.16 -4.72
N LEU A 21 -14.45 8.63 -5.77
CA LEU A 21 -13.84 7.61 -6.65
C LEU A 21 -12.62 8.16 -7.38
N SER A 22 -12.58 9.45 -7.72
CA SER A 22 -11.40 10.08 -8.34
C SER A 22 -10.17 10.01 -7.44
N LYS A 23 -10.38 10.09 -6.12
CA LYS A 23 -9.33 9.97 -5.10
C LYS A 23 -8.92 8.51 -4.84
N LEU A 24 -9.69 7.53 -5.33
CA LEU A 24 -9.42 6.09 -5.20
C LEU A 24 -9.02 5.41 -6.52
N GLU A 25 -8.94 6.14 -7.63
CA GLU A 25 -8.62 5.55 -8.93
C GLU A 25 -7.24 4.85 -8.94
N TYR A 26 -6.31 5.26 -8.08
CA TYR A 26 -5.04 4.56 -7.87
C TYR A 26 -5.19 3.12 -7.35
N ARG A 27 -6.38 2.76 -6.82
CA ARG A 27 -6.71 1.40 -6.35
C ARG A 27 -7.26 0.51 -7.46
N GLY A 28 -7.90 1.07 -8.50
CA GLY A 28 -8.47 0.30 -9.61
C GLY A 28 -8.96 1.21 -10.73
N TYR A 29 -8.70 0.82 -11.97
CA TYR A 29 -8.99 1.62 -13.16
C TYR A 29 -9.42 0.78 -14.36
N ASP A 30 -9.73 -0.50 -14.17
CA ASP A 30 -10.16 -1.43 -15.24
C ASP A 30 -11.61 -1.21 -15.66
N SER A 31 -12.43 -0.79 -14.71
CA SER A 31 -13.81 -0.38 -14.93
C SER A 31 -14.33 0.41 -13.73
N ALA A 32 -15.41 1.16 -13.93
CA ALA A 32 -16.06 1.91 -12.87
C ALA A 32 -17.58 1.89 -13.02
N GLY A 33 -18.32 2.17 -11.95
CA GLY A 33 -19.76 2.33 -12.03
C GLY A 33 -20.37 2.89 -10.75
N LEU A 34 -21.61 3.37 -10.89
CA LEU A 34 -22.44 3.96 -9.85
C LEU A 34 -23.81 3.29 -9.84
N ALA A 35 -24.41 3.22 -8.66
CA ALA A 35 -25.84 3.05 -8.48
C ALA A 35 -26.36 4.19 -7.62
N VAL A 36 -27.38 4.89 -8.10
CA VAL A 36 -27.98 6.05 -7.42
C VAL A 36 -29.48 5.85 -7.31
N ARG A 37 -30.05 6.25 -6.18
CA ARG A 37 -31.46 6.12 -5.88
C ARG A 37 -32.07 7.43 -5.37
N ASN A 38 -33.27 7.73 -5.83
CA ASN A 38 -34.06 8.89 -5.40
C ASN A 38 -35.32 8.42 -4.67
N GLY A 39 -35.30 8.46 -3.34
CA GLY A 39 -36.41 7.99 -2.51
C GLY A 39 -36.84 6.58 -2.90
N ASP A 40 -38.15 6.38 -3.11
CA ASP A 40 -38.75 5.07 -3.47
C ASP A 40 -38.53 4.63 -4.94
N ALA A 41 -37.92 5.47 -5.77
CA ALA A 41 -37.65 5.12 -7.17
C ALA A 41 -36.69 3.92 -7.28
N LEU A 42 -36.70 3.26 -8.42
CA LEU A 42 -35.73 2.20 -8.74
C LEU A 42 -34.31 2.78 -8.79
N ALA A 43 -33.34 1.96 -8.42
CA ALA A 43 -31.94 2.35 -8.52
C ALA A 43 -31.53 2.48 -9.99
N GLN A 44 -30.84 3.56 -10.33
CA GLN A 44 -30.22 3.78 -11.64
C GLN A 44 -28.76 3.34 -11.59
N VAL A 45 -28.38 2.36 -12.40
CA VAL A 45 -27.01 1.82 -12.49
C VAL A 45 -26.36 2.30 -13.79
N VAL A 46 -25.16 2.87 -13.69
CA VAL A 46 -24.33 3.23 -14.85
C VAL A 46 -22.95 2.63 -14.67
N LYS A 47 -22.46 1.95 -15.70
CA LYS A 47 -21.16 1.29 -15.72
C LYS A 47 -20.35 1.69 -16.95
N ALA A 48 -19.02 1.75 -16.79
CA ALA A 48 -18.07 1.99 -17.86
C ALA A 48 -16.86 1.05 -17.75
N LYS A 49 -16.36 0.58 -18.89
CA LYS A 49 -15.05 -0.09 -18.98
C LYS A 49 -13.96 0.97 -19.04
N GLY A 50 -12.79 0.70 -18.46
CA GLY A 50 -11.62 1.59 -18.45
C GLY A 50 -11.65 2.60 -17.29
N ARG A 51 -10.91 3.68 -17.47
CA ARG A 51 -10.70 4.70 -16.42
C ARG A 51 -12.00 5.39 -15.99
N LEU A 52 -11.98 5.99 -14.81
CA LEU A 52 -13.11 6.71 -14.22
C LEU A 52 -13.64 7.83 -15.15
N SER A 53 -12.77 8.46 -15.95
CA SER A 53 -13.16 9.47 -16.94
C SER A 53 -14.27 9.01 -17.88
N ASN A 54 -14.29 7.73 -18.25
CA ASN A 54 -15.34 7.17 -19.11
C ASN A 54 -16.70 7.11 -18.41
N LEU A 55 -16.71 6.92 -17.09
CA LEU A 55 -17.93 6.97 -16.28
C LEU A 55 -18.40 8.40 -16.06
N VAL A 56 -17.46 9.33 -15.82
CA VAL A 56 -17.73 10.78 -15.67
C VAL A 56 -18.40 11.32 -16.92
N GLU A 57 -17.89 11.01 -18.12
CA GLU A 57 -18.49 11.39 -19.39
C GLU A 57 -19.90 10.80 -19.58
N LYS A 58 -20.07 9.49 -19.34
CA LYS A 58 -21.38 8.80 -19.44
C LYS A 58 -22.45 9.36 -18.51
N THR A 59 -22.06 9.91 -17.38
CA THR A 59 -22.98 10.45 -16.38
C THR A 59 -23.12 11.96 -16.43
N ASP A 60 -22.55 12.62 -17.44
CA ASP A 60 -22.48 14.09 -17.51
C ASP A 60 -22.01 14.70 -16.19
N ASN A 61 -20.81 14.29 -15.75
CA ASN A 61 -20.24 14.66 -14.44
C ASN A 61 -21.18 14.34 -13.25
N GLY A 62 -21.99 13.29 -13.36
CA GLY A 62 -23.00 12.90 -12.37
C GLY A 62 -24.35 13.60 -12.51
N ASN A 63 -24.49 14.59 -13.40
CA ASN A 63 -25.73 15.36 -13.56
C ASN A 63 -26.89 14.53 -14.15
N ALA A 64 -26.58 13.48 -14.91
CA ALA A 64 -27.57 12.58 -15.51
C ALA A 64 -28.26 11.66 -14.47
N LEU A 65 -27.67 11.50 -13.28
CA LEU A 65 -28.20 10.64 -12.21
C LEU A 65 -28.75 11.50 -11.08
N LYS A 66 -30.05 11.38 -10.80
CA LYS A 66 -30.71 12.12 -9.72
C LYS A 66 -30.98 11.18 -8.54
N GLY A 67 -30.61 11.63 -7.35
CA GLY A 67 -30.84 10.90 -6.10
C GLY A 67 -29.86 11.29 -5.02
N THR A 68 -30.27 11.06 -3.78
CA THR A 68 -29.55 11.46 -2.55
C THR A 68 -28.92 10.30 -1.82
N CYS A 69 -29.09 9.07 -2.33
CA CYS A 69 -28.47 7.86 -1.81
C CYS A 69 -27.81 7.11 -2.99
N GLY A 70 -26.57 6.65 -2.81
CA GLY A 70 -25.90 5.91 -3.86
C GLY A 70 -24.58 5.29 -3.43
N ILE A 71 -24.13 4.32 -4.23
CA ILE A 71 -22.90 3.56 -4.06
C ILE A 71 -22.09 3.60 -5.36
N GLY A 72 -20.78 3.59 -5.24
CA GLY A 72 -19.88 3.68 -6.38
C GLY A 72 -18.63 2.84 -6.21
N HIS A 73 -18.04 2.46 -7.36
CA HIS A 73 -16.91 1.53 -7.37
C HIS A 73 -15.96 1.81 -8.54
N THR A 74 -14.65 1.69 -8.25
CA THR A 74 -13.60 1.53 -9.27
C THR A 74 -12.99 0.16 -9.11
N ARG A 75 -12.92 -0.61 -10.22
CA ARG A 75 -12.57 -2.03 -10.19
C ARG A 75 -11.14 -2.26 -10.65
N TRP A 76 -10.47 -3.13 -9.91
CA TRP A 76 -9.32 -3.91 -10.31
C TRP A 76 -9.80 -5.35 -10.54
N ALA A 77 -9.68 -5.87 -11.75
CA ALA A 77 -10.26 -7.16 -12.12
C ALA A 77 -9.50 -8.33 -11.47
N THR A 78 -10.20 -9.12 -10.67
CA THR A 78 -9.73 -10.39 -10.10
C THR A 78 -10.46 -11.58 -10.72
N HIS A 79 -11.80 -11.51 -10.81
CA HIS A 79 -12.67 -12.52 -11.41
C HIS A 79 -13.46 -11.92 -12.57
N GLY A 80 -13.33 -12.52 -13.77
CA GLY A 80 -13.92 -12.02 -14.99
C GLY A 80 -13.13 -10.85 -15.63
N GLU A 81 -13.02 -10.85 -16.95
CA GLU A 81 -12.27 -9.84 -17.71
C GLU A 81 -12.79 -8.40 -17.47
N PRO A 82 -11.95 -7.37 -17.67
CA PRO A 82 -12.37 -6.00 -17.66
C PRO A 82 -13.41 -5.72 -18.75
N SER A 83 -14.69 -5.61 -18.36
CA SER A 83 -15.81 -5.35 -19.26
C SER A 83 -16.90 -4.56 -18.54
N GLN A 84 -17.80 -3.94 -19.29
CA GLN A 84 -18.90 -3.19 -18.70
C GLN A 84 -19.84 -4.08 -17.89
N ILE A 85 -20.09 -5.30 -18.32
CA ILE A 85 -20.99 -6.24 -17.63
C ILE A 85 -20.40 -6.74 -16.30
N ASN A 86 -19.08 -6.91 -16.24
CA ASN A 86 -18.34 -7.32 -15.05
C ASN A 86 -17.97 -6.15 -14.12
N ALA A 87 -18.23 -4.90 -14.53
CA ALA A 87 -18.08 -3.74 -13.66
C ALA A 87 -19.13 -3.75 -12.54
N HIS A 88 -18.76 -3.22 -11.36
CA HIS A 88 -19.69 -2.96 -10.26
C HIS A 88 -20.45 -1.63 -10.50
N PRO A 89 -21.62 -1.44 -9.87
CA PRO A 89 -22.36 -2.33 -8.97
C PRO A 89 -23.00 -3.54 -9.65
N HIS A 90 -23.22 -4.63 -8.90
CA HIS A 90 -24.02 -5.78 -9.31
C HIS A 90 -25.41 -5.75 -8.69
N VAL A 91 -26.35 -6.45 -9.33
CA VAL A 91 -27.78 -6.48 -8.94
C VAL A 91 -28.24 -7.92 -8.72
N SER A 92 -29.17 -8.13 -7.80
CA SER A 92 -29.73 -9.47 -7.54
C SER A 92 -30.74 -9.91 -8.58
N GLY A 93 -31.42 -8.96 -9.21
CA GLY A 93 -32.38 -9.20 -10.29
C GLY A 93 -31.74 -9.37 -11.67
N ASN A 94 -32.57 -9.29 -12.68
CA ASN A 94 -32.11 -9.32 -14.07
C ASN A 94 -31.45 -7.99 -14.47
N CYS A 95 -30.37 -8.09 -15.22
CA CYS A 95 -29.64 -6.94 -15.73
C CYS A 95 -29.72 -6.88 -17.25
N SER A 96 -29.77 -5.67 -17.82
CA SER A 96 -29.67 -5.48 -19.27
C SER A 96 -28.31 -5.98 -19.78
N ARG A 97 -28.18 -6.26 -21.09
CA ARG A 97 -26.90 -6.66 -21.72
C ARG A 97 -25.76 -5.63 -21.49
N SER A 98 -26.11 -4.37 -21.30
CA SER A 98 -25.14 -3.30 -21.00
C SER A 98 -24.77 -3.21 -19.52
N GLY A 99 -25.54 -3.85 -18.63
CA GLY A 99 -25.38 -3.73 -17.19
C GLY A 99 -25.76 -2.37 -16.60
N SER A 100 -26.35 -1.47 -17.42
CA SER A 100 -26.72 -0.09 -17.03
C SER A 100 -28.22 0.16 -17.28
N GLY A 101 -28.80 1.10 -16.52
CA GLY A 101 -30.21 1.51 -16.61
C GLY A 101 -30.93 1.44 -15.26
N GLU A 102 -32.25 1.69 -15.25
CA GLU A 102 -33.09 1.40 -14.10
C GLU A 102 -33.15 -0.12 -13.87
N VAL A 103 -32.97 -0.53 -12.61
CA VAL A 103 -32.89 -1.94 -12.27
C VAL A 103 -33.98 -2.33 -11.29
N GLU A 104 -34.83 -3.27 -11.73
CA GLU A 104 -35.79 -3.93 -10.86
C GLU A 104 -35.08 -5.05 -10.08
N SER A 105 -34.51 -4.70 -8.94
CA SER A 105 -33.71 -5.58 -8.10
C SER A 105 -33.94 -5.31 -6.63
N GLU A 106 -33.99 -6.35 -5.84
CA GLU A 106 -34.15 -6.23 -4.38
C GLU A 106 -32.87 -5.73 -3.70
N VAL A 107 -31.73 -6.19 -4.22
CA VAL A 107 -30.42 -5.82 -3.68
C VAL A 107 -29.52 -5.34 -4.81
N VAL A 108 -28.88 -4.20 -4.59
CA VAL A 108 -27.80 -3.65 -5.42
C VAL A 108 -26.57 -3.49 -4.55
N GLY A 109 -25.39 -3.87 -5.07
CA GLY A 109 -24.20 -3.77 -4.23
C GLY A 109 -22.89 -3.75 -4.98
N VAL A 110 -21.84 -3.34 -4.24
CA VAL A 110 -20.44 -3.36 -4.65
C VAL A 110 -19.62 -4.17 -3.66
N HIS A 111 -18.44 -4.61 -4.08
CA HIS A 111 -17.58 -5.48 -3.29
C HIS A 111 -16.12 -5.20 -3.58
N ASN A 112 -15.32 -5.09 -2.52
CA ASN A 112 -13.87 -5.18 -2.55
C ASN A 112 -13.46 -6.47 -1.84
N GLY A 113 -12.60 -7.26 -2.46
CA GLY A 113 -12.12 -8.52 -1.89
C GLY A 113 -12.23 -9.68 -2.87
N ILE A 114 -12.17 -10.90 -2.36
CA ILE A 114 -12.34 -12.16 -3.09
C ILE A 114 -13.23 -13.10 -2.29
N ILE A 115 -14.27 -13.62 -2.95
CA ILE A 115 -15.15 -14.68 -2.39
C ILE A 115 -14.60 -16.02 -2.85
N GLU A 116 -13.74 -16.65 -2.06
CA GLU A 116 -13.02 -17.87 -2.42
C GLU A 116 -13.94 -19.07 -2.76
N ASN A 117 -15.06 -19.16 -2.08
CA ASN A 117 -16.05 -20.24 -2.30
C ASN A 117 -17.19 -19.84 -3.25
N TYR A 118 -17.00 -18.85 -4.10
CA TYR A 118 -18.06 -18.33 -4.98
C TYR A 118 -18.64 -19.43 -5.92
N THR A 119 -17.84 -20.36 -6.38
CA THR A 119 -18.29 -21.45 -7.27
C THR A 119 -19.31 -22.34 -6.55
N GLU A 120 -19.03 -22.77 -5.31
CA GLU A 120 -19.95 -23.55 -4.47
C GLU A 120 -21.26 -22.79 -4.22
N LEU A 121 -21.14 -21.51 -3.88
CA LEU A 121 -22.31 -20.63 -3.62
C LEU A 121 -23.14 -20.40 -4.88
N LYS A 122 -22.49 -20.24 -6.04
CA LYS A 122 -23.15 -20.10 -7.34
C LYS A 122 -23.95 -21.34 -7.71
N GLU A 123 -23.37 -22.53 -7.55
CA GLU A 123 -24.09 -23.80 -7.79
C GLU A 123 -25.32 -23.96 -6.90
N LYS A 124 -25.21 -23.58 -5.63
CA LYS A 124 -26.36 -23.55 -4.70
C LYS A 124 -27.44 -22.60 -5.18
N LEU A 125 -27.09 -21.39 -5.58
CA LEU A 125 -28.05 -20.38 -6.04
C LEU A 125 -28.72 -20.79 -7.36
N LEU A 126 -27.99 -21.42 -8.30
CA LEU A 126 -28.56 -21.99 -9.52
C LEU A 126 -29.65 -23.03 -9.22
N LYS A 127 -29.44 -23.92 -8.21
CA LYS A 127 -30.44 -24.89 -7.76
C LYS A 127 -31.70 -24.24 -7.16
N HIS A 128 -31.58 -22.97 -6.73
CA HIS A 128 -32.70 -22.17 -6.21
C HIS A 128 -33.31 -21.20 -7.24
N GLY A 129 -32.97 -21.38 -8.54
CA GLY A 129 -33.57 -20.63 -9.64
C GLY A 129 -32.91 -19.28 -9.95
N TYR A 130 -31.78 -18.94 -9.33
CA TYR A 130 -31.02 -17.75 -9.68
C TYR A 130 -30.30 -17.95 -11.02
N THR A 131 -30.21 -16.90 -11.79
CA THR A 131 -29.41 -16.82 -13.03
C THR A 131 -28.26 -15.84 -12.84
N PHE A 132 -27.20 -15.94 -13.63
CA PHE A 132 -26.04 -15.08 -13.53
C PHE A 132 -25.74 -14.43 -14.88
N TYR A 133 -25.46 -13.12 -14.86
CA TYR A 133 -25.18 -12.34 -16.07
C TYR A 133 -23.71 -11.95 -16.19
N SER A 134 -22.94 -12.05 -15.08
CA SER A 134 -21.52 -11.72 -15.04
C SER A 134 -20.64 -12.93 -14.69
N GLN A 135 -19.34 -12.72 -14.76
CA GLN A 135 -18.32 -13.71 -14.38
C GLN A 135 -17.72 -13.43 -13.01
N THR A 136 -18.30 -12.48 -12.24
CA THR A 136 -17.73 -12.02 -10.98
C THR A 136 -18.24 -12.81 -9.80
N ASP A 137 -17.38 -12.99 -8.81
CA ASP A 137 -17.71 -13.51 -7.48
C ASP A 137 -18.66 -12.55 -6.72
N THR A 138 -18.57 -11.26 -7.00
CA THR A 138 -19.44 -10.23 -6.42
C THR A 138 -20.92 -10.46 -6.73
N GLU A 139 -21.27 -10.80 -7.97
CA GLU A 139 -22.66 -11.11 -8.32
C GLU A 139 -23.20 -12.25 -7.48
N VAL A 140 -22.35 -13.24 -7.17
CA VAL A 140 -22.72 -14.37 -6.31
C VAL A 140 -23.01 -13.90 -4.88
N ALA A 141 -22.17 -13.01 -4.33
CA ALA A 141 -22.38 -12.46 -2.99
C ALA A 141 -23.69 -11.66 -2.91
N ILE A 142 -23.96 -10.76 -3.88
CA ILE A 142 -25.18 -9.95 -3.90
C ILE A 142 -26.43 -10.84 -4.02
N LYS A 143 -26.40 -11.87 -4.85
CA LYS A 143 -27.51 -12.84 -4.97
C LYS A 143 -27.66 -13.74 -3.75
N LEU A 144 -26.60 -13.96 -3.01
CA LEU A 144 -26.69 -14.71 -1.73
C LEU A 144 -27.39 -13.87 -0.65
N VAL A 145 -27.12 -12.55 -0.59
CA VAL A 145 -27.86 -11.63 0.29
C VAL A 145 -29.34 -11.65 -0.05
N ASP A 146 -29.69 -11.49 -1.34
CA ASP A 146 -31.07 -11.53 -1.84
C ASP A 146 -31.77 -12.86 -1.51
N TYR A 147 -31.04 -13.98 -1.68
CA TYR A 147 -31.55 -15.30 -1.35
C TYR A 147 -31.98 -15.42 0.12
N TYR A 148 -31.17 -14.92 1.04
CA TYR A 148 -31.54 -14.93 2.46
C TYR A 148 -32.66 -13.93 2.76
N TYR A 149 -32.62 -12.76 2.14
CA TYR A 149 -33.62 -11.73 2.28
C TYR A 149 -35.01 -12.20 1.84
N LYS A 150 -35.13 -12.76 0.63
CA LYS A 150 -36.40 -13.22 0.05
C LYS A 150 -36.90 -14.54 0.64
N LYS A 151 -36.04 -15.55 0.65
CA LYS A 151 -36.44 -16.92 1.00
C LYS A 151 -36.89 -17.03 2.46
N TYR A 152 -36.21 -16.34 3.34
CA TYR A 152 -36.51 -16.44 4.77
C TYR A 152 -37.33 -15.25 5.27
N LYS A 153 -37.66 -14.30 4.38
CA LYS A 153 -38.36 -13.03 4.74
C LYS A 153 -37.71 -12.32 5.93
N LEU A 154 -36.37 -12.34 5.92
CA LEU A 154 -35.56 -11.70 6.96
C LEU A 154 -35.37 -10.22 6.62
N GLY A 155 -35.15 -9.39 7.64
CA GLY A 155 -34.65 -8.04 7.43
C GLY A 155 -33.20 -8.04 6.92
N PRO A 156 -32.66 -6.86 6.52
CA PRO A 156 -31.29 -6.74 6.06
C PRO A 156 -30.26 -7.28 7.06
N ILE A 157 -30.46 -7.05 8.37
CA ILE A 157 -29.57 -7.51 9.44
C ILE A 157 -29.30 -9.01 9.34
N ASP A 158 -30.37 -9.82 9.40
CA ASP A 158 -30.22 -11.28 9.34
C ASP A 158 -29.73 -11.78 7.99
N ALA A 159 -30.14 -11.15 6.89
CA ALA A 159 -29.72 -11.53 5.55
C ALA A 159 -28.21 -11.31 5.36
N ILE A 160 -27.69 -10.18 5.83
CA ILE A 160 -26.26 -9.84 5.81
C ILE A 160 -25.49 -10.78 6.72
N ALA A 161 -25.90 -10.93 8.00
CA ALA A 161 -25.22 -11.82 8.94
C ALA A 161 -25.12 -13.26 8.44
N LYS A 162 -26.22 -13.83 7.89
CA LYS A 162 -26.23 -15.17 7.30
C LYS A 162 -25.32 -15.27 6.05
N THR A 163 -25.23 -14.20 5.27
CA THR A 163 -24.32 -14.13 4.12
C THR A 163 -22.87 -14.14 4.59
N MET A 164 -22.52 -13.31 5.57
CA MET A 164 -21.17 -13.21 6.12
C MET A 164 -20.65 -14.54 6.69
N VAL A 165 -21.50 -15.31 7.35
CA VAL A 165 -21.16 -16.65 7.87
C VAL A 165 -20.88 -17.66 6.73
N ARG A 166 -21.47 -17.47 5.55
CA ARG A 166 -21.34 -18.43 4.42
C ARG A 166 -20.23 -18.12 3.46
N ILE A 167 -19.83 -16.87 3.35
CA ILE A 167 -18.74 -16.42 2.50
C ILE A 167 -17.39 -16.79 3.12
N ARG A 168 -16.49 -17.36 2.33
CA ARG A 168 -15.08 -17.50 2.66
C ARG A 168 -14.25 -16.49 1.86
N GLY A 169 -13.15 -16.01 2.44
CA GLY A 169 -12.28 -15.00 1.86
C GLY A 169 -12.43 -13.62 2.52
N SER A 170 -11.89 -12.60 1.87
CA SER A 170 -11.93 -11.20 2.32
C SER A 170 -13.02 -10.44 1.60
N TYR A 171 -13.71 -9.53 2.30
CA TYR A 171 -14.73 -8.68 1.68
C TYR A 171 -14.96 -7.38 2.43
N ALA A 172 -15.26 -6.33 1.65
CA ALA A 172 -15.96 -5.13 2.05
C ALA A 172 -17.16 -4.99 1.09
N LEU A 173 -18.35 -5.23 1.60
CA LEU A 173 -19.61 -5.15 0.87
C LEU A 173 -20.30 -3.84 1.19
N GLU A 174 -20.87 -3.19 0.17
CA GLU A 174 -21.76 -2.05 0.31
C GLU A 174 -23.03 -2.33 -0.47
N LEU A 175 -24.20 -2.20 0.17
CA LEU A 175 -25.48 -2.72 -0.29
C LEU A 175 -26.58 -1.66 -0.17
N MET A 176 -27.49 -1.62 -1.13
CA MET A 176 -28.78 -0.92 -1.06
C MET A 176 -29.91 -1.93 -1.24
N PHE A 177 -30.91 -1.89 -0.37
CA PHE A 177 -32.12 -2.71 -0.43
C PHE A 177 -33.29 -1.90 -0.99
N ARG A 178 -34.13 -2.52 -1.83
CA ARG A 178 -35.27 -1.86 -2.46
C ARG A 178 -36.27 -1.31 -1.44
N ASP A 179 -36.57 -2.09 -0.39
CA ASP A 179 -37.58 -1.74 0.61
C ASP A 179 -37.07 -0.73 1.66
N TYR A 180 -35.78 -0.34 1.59
CA TYR A 180 -35.13 0.57 2.54
C TYR A 180 -34.51 1.76 1.80
N PRO A 181 -35.34 2.70 1.28
CA PRO A 181 -34.84 3.87 0.58
C PRO A 181 -34.04 4.78 1.50
N GLY A 182 -32.93 5.33 0.98
CA GLY A 182 -32.05 6.21 1.76
C GLY A 182 -31.11 5.51 2.74
N GLU A 183 -31.17 4.18 2.84
CA GLU A 183 -30.26 3.39 3.65
C GLU A 183 -29.16 2.75 2.81
N ILE A 184 -27.94 2.77 3.35
CA ILE A 184 -26.79 1.99 2.87
C ILE A 184 -26.41 1.00 3.96
N TRP A 185 -26.17 -0.24 3.57
CA TRP A 185 -25.71 -1.29 4.45
C TRP A 185 -24.32 -1.72 4.07
N VAL A 186 -23.43 -1.86 5.03
CA VAL A 186 -22.06 -2.25 4.81
C VAL A 186 -21.66 -3.43 5.68
N ALA A 187 -20.82 -4.32 5.15
CA ALA A 187 -20.30 -5.47 5.89
C ALA A 187 -18.83 -5.68 5.56
N ARG A 188 -18.02 -6.08 6.55
CA ARG A 188 -16.58 -6.16 6.39
C ARG A 188 -15.96 -7.42 7.00
N LYS A 189 -15.01 -8.00 6.25
CA LYS A 189 -14.00 -8.93 6.74
C LYS A 189 -12.71 -8.73 5.95
N ASP A 190 -11.62 -8.37 6.64
CA ASP A 190 -10.24 -8.23 6.13
C ASP A 190 -10.00 -7.18 5.02
N SER A 191 -11.01 -6.73 4.30
CA SER A 191 -10.89 -5.61 3.34
C SER A 191 -11.14 -4.25 4.02
N PRO A 192 -10.39 -3.17 3.69
CA PRO A 192 -10.54 -1.88 4.37
C PRO A 192 -11.86 -1.19 4.04
N MET A 193 -12.48 -0.58 5.05
CA MET A 193 -13.68 0.24 4.94
C MET A 193 -13.80 1.17 6.15
N ILE A 194 -14.14 2.42 5.89
CA ILE A 194 -14.43 3.45 6.90
C ILE A 194 -15.78 4.10 6.63
N ILE A 195 -16.39 4.62 7.67
CA ILE A 195 -17.68 5.32 7.62
C ILE A 195 -17.46 6.73 8.16
N GLY A 196 -17.71 7.75 7.34
CA GLY A 196 -17.62 9.15 7.73
C GLY A 196 -18.98 9.73 8.06
N ILE A 197 -19.07 10.53 9.12
CA ILE A 197 -20.30 11.21 9.56
C ILE A 197 -20.11 12.71 9.49
N ALA A 198 -21.10 13.38 8.91
CA ALA A 198 -21.27 14.83 8.94
C ALA A 198 -22.73 15.18 9.29
N ASP A 199 -23.04 16.47 9.44
CA ASP A 199 -24.39 16.92 9.75
C ASP A 199 -25.40 16.54 8.64
N GLY A 200 -26.28 15.60 8.93
CA GLY A 200 -27.28 15.09 7.99
C GLY A 200 -26.71 14.30 6.79
N GLU A 201 -25.46 13.85 6.85
CA GLU A 201 -24.80 13.13 5.76
C GLU A 201 -23.92 12.01 6.27
N THR A 202 -23.94 10.88 5.58
CA THR A 202 -23.10 9.71 5.87
C THR A 202 -22.36 9.27 4.62
N TYR A 203 -21.08 8.96 4.78
CA TYR A 203 -20.15 8.57 3.74
C TYR A 203 -19.58 7.19 4.02
N VAL A 204 -19.32 6.43 2.99
CA VAL A 204 -18.53 5.19 3.04
C VAL A 204 -17.33 5.35 2.14
N ALA A 205 -16.19 4.83 2.54
CA ALA A 205 -15.03 4.74 1.67
C ALA A 205 -14.14 3.55 2.03
N SER A 206 -13.46 3.03 1.04
CA SER A 206 -12.40 2.05 1.25
C SER A 206 -11.07 2.69 1.68
N ASP A 207 -10.95 4.04 1.61
CA ASP A 207 -9.80 4.78 2.10
C ASP A 207 -10.17 6.24 2.44
N VAL A 208 -9.44 6.81 3.38
CA VAL A 208 -9.64 8.17 3.94
C VAL A 208 -9.65 9.29 2.89
N PRO A 209 -8.74 9.33 1.90
CA PRO A 209 -8.70 10.41 0.91
C PRO A 209 -10.02 10.65 0.17
N ALA A 210 -10.85 9.63 0.02
CA ALA A 210 -12.13 9.73 -0.70
C ALA A 210 -13.15 10.63 -0.01
N ILE A 211 -13.10 10.74 1.32
CA ILE A 211 -14.11 11.46 2.13
C ILE A 211 -13.54 12.62 2.96
N LEU A 212 -12.22 12.78 2.99
CA LEU A 212 -11.53 13.77 3.83
C LEU A 212 -11.99 15.22 3.59
N LYS A 213 -12.41 15.52 2.36
CA LYS A 213 -12.99 16.82 1.97
C LYS A 213 -14.33 17.11 2.66
N TYR A 214 -15.08 16.06 3.00
CA TYR A 214 -16.44 16.15 3.50
C TYR A 214 -16.52 16.00 5.02
N THR A 215 -15.71 15.12 5.59
CA THR A 215 -15.65 14.89 7.03
C THR A 215 -14.29 14.37 7.47
N ARG A 216 -13.92 14.74 8.70
CA ARG A 216 -12.76 14.19 9.41
C ARG A 216 -13.15 13.19 10.51
N ASN A 217 -14.44 13.09 10.83
CA ASN A 217 -14.95 12.18 11.84
C ASN A 217 -15.34 10.86 11.20
N VAL A 218 -14.60 9.81 11.52
CA VAL A 218 -14.80 8.49 10.94
C VAL A 218 -14.97 7.40 11.99
N TYR A 219 -15.74 6.37 11.64
CA TYR A 219 -15.75 5.10 12.33
C TYR A 219 -14.94 4.09 11.55
N TYR A 220 -14.15 3.30 12.25
CA TYR A 220 -13.53 2.09 11.72
C TYR A 220 -14.42 0.88 12.02
N ILE A 221 -14.95 0.27 10.96
CA ILE A 221 -15.70 -0.98 11.09
C ILE A 221 -14.73 -2.15 11.32
N GLY A 222 -15.01 -2.99 12.29
CA GLY A 222 -14.17 -4.16 12.62
C GLY A 222 -14.38 -5.35 11.70
N ASN A 223 -13.60 -6.42 11.91
CA ASN A 223 -13.80 -7.67 11.20
C ASN A 223 -15.07 -8.38 11.67
N LEU A 224 -15.81 -8.92 10.70
CA LEU A 224 -17.08 -9.61 10.94
C LEU A 224 -18.14 -8.70 11.61
N GLU A 225 -18.03 -7.40 11.37
CA GLU A 225 -19.04 -6.42 11.72
C GLU A 225 -19.73 -5.91 10.45
N PHE A 226 -20.96 -5.42 10.64
CA PHE A 226 -21.71 -4.75 9.60
C PHE A 226 -22.44 -3.53 10.18
N ALA A 227 -22.88 -2.61 9.32
CA ALA A 227 -23.56 -1.40 9.76
C ALA A 227 -24.71 -1.01 8.84
N LYS A 228 -25.72 -0.39 9.45
CA LYS A 228 -26.79 0.34 8.81
C LYS A 228 -26.45 1.83 8.82
N LEU A 229 -26.52 2.48 7.68
CA LEU A 229 -26.21 3.89 7.49
C LEU A 229 -27.44 4.63 6.98
N THR A 230 -27.75 5.72 7.66
CA THR A 230 -28.80 6.69 7.30
C THR A 230 -28.19 8.09 7.24
N PRO A 231 -28.87 9.12 6.73
CA PRO A 231 -28.33 10.47 6.69
C PRO A 231 -27.91 10.99 8.07
N GLY A 232 -26.59 11.12 8.29
CA GLY A 232 -25.99 11.61 9.54
C GLY A 232 -25.84 10.58 10.66
N GLU A 233 -26.25 9.31 10.47
CA GLU A 233 -26.23 8.29 11.52
C GLU A 233 -25.69 6.95 11.02
N ALA A 234 -25.05 6.19 11.92
CA ALA A 234 -24.55 4.84 11.67
C ALA A 234 -24.81 3.94 12.88
N HIS A 235 -25.40 2.77 12.64
CA HIS A 235 -25.68 1.73 13.63
C HIS A 235 -24.86 0.49 13.28
N PHE A 236 -24.11 -0.04 14.23
CA PHE A 236 -23.18 -1.15 14.03
C PHE A 236 -23.70 -2.43 14.67
N TYR A 237 -23.42 -3.57 14.04
CA TYR A 237 -23.89 -4.87 14.48
C TYR A 237 -22.76 -5.91 14.42
N ASN A 238 -22.81 -6.87 15.35
CA ASN A 238 -22.00 -8.09 15.30
C ASN A 238 -22.68 -9.16 14.42
N LEU A 239 -22.03 -10.33 14.25
CA LEU A 239 -22.55 -11.45 13.45
C LEU A 239 -23.87 -12.04 13.98
N ASP A 240 -24.15 -11.86 15.27
CA ASP A 240 -25.41 -12.34 15.90
C ASP A 240 -26.57 -11.36 15.67
N GLY A 241 -26.27 -10.18 15.08
CA GLY A 241 -27.24 -9.13 14.83
C GLY A 241 -27.47 -8.20 16.02
N ASP A 242 -26.66 -8.33 17.08
CA ASP A 242 -26.73 -7.42 18.22
C ASP A 242 -26.08 -6.09 17.87
N GLU A 243 -26.71 -4.99 18.27
CA GLU A 243 -26.16 -3.65 18.09
C GLU A 243 -24.95 -3.43 19.01
N ILE A 244 -23.88 -2.85 18.47
CA ILE A 244 -22.64 -2.55 19.18
C ILE A 244 -22.31 -1.06 19.10
N GLU A 245 -21.82 -0.49 20.19
CA GLU A 245 -21.40 0.90 20.23
C GLU A 245 -19.99 1.07 19.64
N LYS A 246 -19.80 2.15 18.87
CA LYS A 246 -18.50 2.54 18.34
C LYS A 246 -18.21 4.01 18.61
N GLN A 247 -16.92 4.34 18.69
CA GLN A 247 -16.46 5.72 18.84
C GLN A 247 -15.90 6.24 17.53
N THR A 248 -16.11 7.52 17.26
CA THR A 248 -15.51 8.21 16.13
C THR A 248 -14.04 8.48 16.40
N THR A 249 -13.27 8.50 15.33
CA THR A 249 -11.87 8.93 15.32
C THR A 249 -11.74 10.14 14.42
N GLU A 250 -11.08 11.20 14.91
CA GLU A 250 -10.78 12.37 14.09
C GLU A 250 -9.52 12.14 13.25
N ILE A 251 -9.65 12.32 11.93
CA ILE A 251 -8.53 12.25 10.99
C ILE A 251 -7.76 13.57 11.00
N LYS A 252 -6.51 13.53 11.44
CA LYS A 252 -5.62 14.69 11.55
C LYS A 252 -4.84 15.02 10.27
N TRP A 253 -5.10 14.32 9.17
CA TRP A 253 -4.40 14.56 7.90
C TRP A 253 -4.82 15.87 7.28
N ASP A 254 -3.84 16.55 6.64
CA ASP A 254 -4.11 17.71 5.81
C ASP A 254 -4.67 17.29 4.45
N ALA A 255 -5.83 17.83 4.07
CA ALA A 255 -6.44 17.55 2.77
C ALA A 255 -5.58 18.07 1.60
N GLU A 256 -4.86 19.20 1.80
CA GLU A 256 -3.95 19.77 0.80
C GLU A 256 -2.73 18.86 0.55
N ALA A 257 -2.32 18.07 1.53
CA ALA A 257 -1.24 17.09 1.39
C ALA A 257 -1.56 16.00 0.34
N ALA A 258 -2.83 15.74 0.06
CA ALA A 258 -3.27 14.80 -0.98
C ALA A 258 -3.34 15.42 -2.40
N GLU A 259 -2.86 16.66 -2.60
CA GLU A 259 -2.80 17.34 -3.90
C GLU A 259 -1.38 17.31 -4.49
N LYS A 260 -1.25 17.53 -5.80
CA LYS A 260 0.06 17.50 -6.50
C LYS A 260 0.99 18.66 -6.17
N ALA A 261 0.51 19.72 -5.53
CA ALA A 261 1.28 20.88 -5.08
C ALA A 261 2.21 21.49 -6.17
N GLY A 262 1.74 21.54 -7.42
CA GLY A 262 2.50 22.08 -8.55
C GLY A 262 3.44 21.10 -9.26
N PHE A 263 3.58 19.88 -8.77
CA PHE A 263 4.31 18.83 -9.47
C PHE A 263 3.46 18.20 -10.59
N GLU A 264 4.12 17.72 -11.64
CA GLU A 264 3.44 17.01 -12.74
C GLU A 264 2.83 15.69 -12.27
N HIS A 265 3.56 14.94 -11.40
CA HIS A 265 3.16 13.64 -10.90
C HIS A 265 3.25 13.57 -9.36
N PHE A 266 2.40 12.76 -8.73
CA PHE A 266 2.48 12.49 -7.29
C PHE A 266 3.80 11.86 -6.90
N MET A 267 4.34 10.93 -7.70
CA MET A 267 5.61 10.31 -7.40
C MET A 267 6.75 11.32 -7.25
N MET A 268 6.84 12.33 -8.14
CA MET A 268 7.88 13.35 -8.03
C MET A 268 7.66 14.24 -6.80
N LYS A 269 6.42 14.60 -6.48
CA LYS A 269 6.08 15.29 -5.24
C LYS A 269 6.56 14.48 -4.02
N GLU A 270 6.20 13.20 -3.97
CA GLU A 270 6.51 12.30 -2.86
C GLU A 270 8.02 12.04 -2.72
N ILE A 271 8.76 12.02 -3.83
CA ILE A 271 10.23 12.02 -3.80
C ILE A 271 10.76 13.31 -3.13
N HIS A 272 10.18 14.48 -3.43
CA HIS A 272 10.57 15.75 -2.82
C HIS A 272 10.07 15.93 -1.37
N GLU A 273 9.08 15.16 -0.94
CA GLU A 273 8.59 15.15 0.44
C GLU A 273 9.45 14.28 1.38
N GLN A 274 10.39 13.49 0.87
CA GLN A 274 11.20 12.58 1.67
C GLN A 274 11.98 13.29 2.81
N PRO A 275 12.59 14.48 2.61
CA PRO A 275 13.23 15.19 3.71
C PRO A 275 12.28 15.42 4.88
N LYS A 276 11.07 15.90 4.58
CA LYS A 276 10.04 16.13 5.60
C LYS A 276 9.53 14.83 6.22
N ALA A 277 9.26 13.80 5.43
CA ALA A 277 8.75 12.52 5.92
C ALA A 277 9.76 11.84 6.87
N VAL A 278 11.04 11.87 6.54
CA VAL A 278 12.12 11.38 7.41
C VAL A 278 12.21 12.22 8.68
N GLN A 279 12.18 13.56 8.57
CA GLN A 279 12.22 14.45 9.73
C GLN A 279 11.04 14.20 10.69
N ASP A 280 9.81 14.10 10.16
CA ASP A 280 8.61 13.86 10.96
C ASP A 280 8.68 12.49 11.67
N THR A 281 9.20 11.46 10.97
CA THR A 281 9.44 10.13 11.57
C THR A 281 10.45 10.20 12.71
N LEU A 282 11.59 10.85 12.50
CA LEU A 282 12.63 11.01 13.53
C LEU A 282 12.10 11.80 14.73
N ASN A 283 11.40 12.92 14.49
CA ASN A 283 10.84 13.78 15.52
C ASN A 283 9.75 13.09 16.36
N SER A 284 9.12 12.03 15.83
CA SER A 284 8.12 11.27 16.60
C SER A 284 8.71 10.54 17.80
N VAL A 285 10.00 10.19 17.75
CA VAL A 285 10.70 9.39 18.79
C VAL A 285 11.99 10.03 19.28
N ILE A 286 12.55 11.07 18.64
CA ILE A 286 13.71 11.80 19.15
C ILE A 286 13.24 13.03 19.91
N LYS A 287 13.45 13.05 21.22
CA LYS A 287 13.14 14.18 22.13
C LYS A 287 14.38 14.53 22.94
N ASP A 288 14.73 15.79 22.97
CA ASP A 288 15.88 16.32 23.72
C ASP A 288 17.19 15.56 23.43
N GLY A 289 17.41 15.16 22.17
CA GLY A 289 18.59 14.43 21.72
C GLY A 289 18.66 12.96 22.18
N ARG A 290 17.53 12.39 22.58
CA ARG A 290 17.41 10.98 23.00
C ARG A 290 16.21 10.32 22.34
N LEU A 291 16.28 8.99 22.16
CA LEU A 291 15.14 8.20 21.68
C LEU A 291 14.16 7.93 22.83
N ASP A 292 12.91 8.23 22.60
CA ASP A 292 11.77 7.98 23.46
C ASP A 292 10.75 7.10 22.76
N PHE A 293 10.65 5.85 23.17
CA PHE A 293 9.71 4.87 22.62
C PHE A 293 8.45 4.65 23.48
N GLU A 294 8.12 5.59 24.37
CA GLU A 294 6.89 5.49 25.19
C GLU A 294 5.65 5.36 24.28
N ALA A 295 5.54 6.18 23.24
CA ALA A 295 4.43 6.14 22.28
C ALA A 295 4.40 4.87 21.41
N VAL A 296 5.55 4.22 21.19
CA VAL A 296 5.64 2.93 20.48
C VAL A 296 5.22 1.77 21.39
N GLY A 297 5.36 1.95 22.69
CA GLY A 297 4.92 0.99 23.71
C GLY A 297 5.89 -0.16 23.93
N ILE A 298 7.19 0.01 23.60
CA ILE A 298 8.24 -0.98 23.87
C ILE A 298 9.13 -0.51 25.02
N THR A 299 9.37 -1.39 25.98
CA THR A 299 10.19 -1.09 27.16
C THR A 299 11.63 -1.58 26.99
N GLU A 300 12.56 -0.99 27.77
CA GLU A 300 13.95 -1.45 27.79
C GLU A 300 14.10 -2.91 28.26
N ASP A 301 13.26 -3.36 29.19
CA ASP A 301 13.31 -4.73 29.69
C ASP A 301 12.84 -5.73 28.62
N GLU A 302 11.86 -5.37 27.82
CA GLU A 302 11.47 -6.17 26.65
C GLU A 302 12.61 -6.25 25.64
N ILE A 303 13.26 -5.11 25.32
CA ILE A 303 14.41 -5.08 24.39
C ILE A 303 15.56 -5.99 24.89
N LYS A 304 15.88 -5.98 26.17
CA LYS A 304 16.89 -6.87 26.77
C LYS A 304 16.50 -8.35 26.67
N GLY A 305 15.19 -8.63 26.72
CA GLY A 305 14.65 -9.99 26.68
C GLY A 305 14.61 -10.64 25.31
N PHE A 306 14.64 -9.86 24.23
CA PHE A 306 14.61 -10.43 22.88
C PHE A 306 15.94 -11.06 22.48
N GLU A 307 15.85 -12.29 21.96
CA GLU A 307 17.00 -13.07 21.47
C GLU A 307 17.11 -13.02 19.94
N GLN A 308 16.02 -12.71 19.24
CA GLN A 308 15.94 -12.68 17.79
C GLN A 308 14.90 -11.66 17.30
N ILE A 309 15.12 -11.13 16.09
CA ILE A 309 14.13 -10.30 15.38
C ILE A 309 13.73 -11.01 14.08
N TYR A 310 12.42 -11.08 13.80
CA TYR A 310 11.89 -11.39 12.49
C TYR A 310 11.36 -10.09 11.88
N ILE A 311 11.77 -9.76 10.65
CA ILE A 311 11.21 -8.66 9.88
C ILE A 311 10.41 -9.28 8.73
N VAL A 312 9.10 -9.04 8.70
CA VAL A 312 8.21 -9.70 7.74
C VAL A 312 7.41 -8.64 6.98
N ALA A 313 7.53 -8.64 5.65
CA ALA A 313 6.92 -7.62 4.80
C ALA A 313 6.80 -8.09 3.34
N CYS A 314 6.26 -7.21 2.48
CA CYS A 314 6.14 -7.39 1.03
C CYS A 314 6.77 -6.21 0.28
N GLY A 315 7.31 -6.47 -0.93
CA GLY A 315 7.79 -5.43 -1.85
C GLY A 315 8.85 -4.50 -1.24
N SER A 316 8.69 -3.19 -1.44
CA SER A 316 9.61 -2.17 -0.90
C SER A 316 9.78 -2.25 0.62
N ALA A 317 8.72 -2.58 1.36
CA ALA A 317 8.81 -2.77 2.82
C ALA A 317 9.68 -3.99 3.20
N TRP A 318 9.70 -5.05 2.38
CA TRP A 318 10.63 -6.15 2.55
C TRP A 318 12.07 -5.70 2.29
N HIS A 319 12.33 -4.84 1.28
CA HIS A 319 13.66 -4.26 1.04
C HIS A 319 14.13 -3.35 2.20
N VAL A 320 13.20 -2.65 2.89
CA VAL A 320 13.54 -1.97 4.16
C VAL A 320 14.08 -2.97 5.17
N GLY A 321 13.41 -4.12 5.32
CA GLY A 321 13.88 -5.20 6.18
C GLY A 321 15.27 -5.70 5.82
N MET A 322 15.55 -5.88 4.53
CA MET A 322 16.87 -6.31 4.02
C MET A 322 17.99 -5.32 4.38
N ALA A 323 17.74 -4.01 4.31
CA ALA A 323 18.71 -3.00 4.75
C ALA A 323 18.83 -2.98 6.28
N ALA A 324 17.70 -3.01 6.99
CA ALA A 324 17.65 -2.97 8.46
C ALA A 324 18.31 -4.19 9.12
N GLN A 325 18.32 -5.34 8.46
CA GLN A 325 18.99 -6.54 8.96
C GLN A 325 20.47 -6.25 9.25
N TYR A 326 21.19 -5.72 8.27
CA TYR A 326 22.62 -5.39 8.45
C TYR A 326 22.84 -4.40 9.59
N VAL A 327 22.00 -3.39 9.69
CA VAL A 327 22.11 -2.35 10.72
C VAL A 327 21.86 -2.90 12.12
N LEU A 328 20.80 -3.69 12.30
CA LEU A 328 20.44 -4.30 13.59
C LEU A 328 21.46 -5.36 14.04
N GLU A 329 21.92 -6.21 13.11
CA GLU A 329 22.91 -7.24 13.42
C GLU A 329 24.23 -6.63 13.84
N ASP A 330 24.71 -5.61 13.12
CA ASP A 330 25.99 -4.97 13.41
C ASP A 330 25.94 -4.10 14.68
N MET A 331 24.95 -3.21 14.79
CA MET A 331 24.87 -2.28 15.92
C MET A 331 24.41 -2.92 17.22
N ALA A 332 23.40 -3.79 17.18
CA ALA A 332 22.73 -4.33 18.37
C ALA A 332 23.15 -5.76 18.73
N ASP A 333 23.96 -6.41 17.90
CA ASP A 333 24.41 -7.81 18.10
C ASP A 333 23.22 -8.74 18.39
N ILE A 334 22.21 -8.69 17.51
CA ILE A 334 20.99 -9.49 17.60
C ILE A 334 20.73 -10.18 16.26
N SER A 335 20.45 -11.48 16.28
CA SER A 335 20.12 -12.23 15.06
C SER A 335 18.84 -11.70 14.42
N VAL A 336 18.88 -11.40 13.14
CA VAL A 336 17.73 -10.88 12.37
C VAL A 336 17.42 -11.80 11.19
N ARG A 337 16.16 -12.12 11.00
CA ARG A 337 15.69 -12.84 9.79
C ARG A 337 14.66 -12.01 9.08
N VAL A 338 14.88 -11.80 7.78
CA VAL A 338 13.97 -11.06 6.91
C VAL A 338 13.24 -12.03 6.00
N GLU A 339 11.92 -12.02 6.05
CA GLU A 339 11.08 -12.99 5.35
C GLU A 339 10.02 -12.25 4.49
N LEU A 340 9.74 -12.80 3.31
CA LEU A 340 8.57 -12.38 2.53
C LEU A 340 7.29 -12.85 3.24
N ALA A 341 6.35 -11.96 3.45
CA ALA A 341 5.12 -12.28 4.19
C ALA A 341 4.29 -13.36 3.49
N SER A 342 4.23 -13.36 2.16
CA SER A 342 3.57 -14.38 1.35
C SER A 342 4.13 -15.80 1.56
N GLU A 343 5.44 -15.91 1.79
CA GLU A 343 6.10 -17.20 2.05
C GLU A 343 6.06 -17.59 3.53
N PHE A 344 6.22 -16.59 4.42
CA PHE A 344 6.25 -16.79 5.86
C PHE A 344 4.99 -17.49 6.37
N ARG A 345 3.82 -17.05 5.92
CA ARG A 345 2.51 -17.54 6.40
C ARG A 345 2.24 -19.01 6.09
N TYR A 346 2.88 -19.60 5.09
CA TYR A 346 2.66 -21.00 4.69
C TYR A 346 3.80 -21.93 5.09
N ARG A 347 4.95 -21.38 5.45
CA ARG A 347 6.11 -22.17 5.79
C ARG A 347 6.04 -22.68 7.22
N LYS A 348 6.26 -24.00 7.42
CA LYS A 348 6.42 -24.58 8.76
C LYS A 348 7.80 -24.24 9.32
N MET A 349 7.86 -23.27 10.22
CA MET A 349 9.09 -22.82 10.86
C MET A 349 9.04 -23.06 12.37
N SER A 350 10.20 -23.39 12.95
CA SER A 350 10.42 -23.25 14.38
C SER A 350 10.72 -21.77 14.64
N LEU A 351 9.83 -21.08 15.31
CA LEU A 351 9.99 -19.70 15.69
C LEU A 351 10.51 -19.59 17.12
N ASN A 352 11.43 -18.66 17.37
CA ASN A 352 11.92 -18.40 18.71
C ASN A 352 10.83 -17.69 19.54
N PRO A 353 10.35 -18.25 20.66
CA PRO A 353 9.30 -17.62 21.48
C PRO A 353 9.76 -16.31 22.16
N LYS A 354 11.07 -16.07 22.25
CA LYS A 354 11.65 -14.81 22.74
C LYS A 354 12.05 -13.86 21.60
N ALA A 355 11.40 -13.98 20.46
CA ALA A 355 11.62 -13.07 19.35
C ALA A 355 10.68 -11.87 19.39
N LEU A 356 11.11 -10.78 18.76
CA LEU A 356 10.25 -9.69 18.31
C LEU A 356 9.96 -9.89 16.82
N MET A 357 8.69 -9.93 16.42
CA MET A 357 8.33 -9.84 15.03
C MET A 357 7.97 -8.40 14.67
N ILE A 358 8.72 -7.81 13.75
CA ILE A 358 8.45 -6.50 13.17
C ILE A 358 7.78 -6.71 11.81
N VAL A 359 6.55 -6.28 11.66
CA VAL A 359 5.85 -6.24 10.38
C VAL A 359 5.87 -4.81 9.82
N VAL A 360 6.18 -4.68 8.53
CA VAL A 360 6.31 -3.38 7.87
C VAL A 360 5.31 -3.25 6.75
N SER A 361 4.50 -2.18 6.76
CA SER A 361 3.51 -1.91 5.72
C SER A 361 3.17 -0.43 5.67
N GLN A 362 3.27 0.21 4.52
CA GLN A 362 2.87 1.61 4.35
C GLN A 362 1.39 1.80 4.68
N SER A 363 0.51 1.02 4.06
CA SER A 363 -0.94 1.11 4.23
C SER A 363 -1.45 0.50 5.55
N GLY A 364 -0.69 -0.45 6.13
CA GLY A 364 -1.13 -1.28 7.23
C GLY A 364 -2.32 -2.20 6.90
N GLU A 365 -2.57 -2.44 5.59
CA GLU A 365 -3.68 -3.27 5.08
C GLU A 365 -3.18 -4.38 4.13
N THR A 366 -1.88 -4.64 4.05
CA THR A 366 -1.32 -5.70 3.20
C THR A 366 -1.74 -7.07 3.72
N ALA A 367 -2.49 -7.83 2.92
CA ALA A 367 -3.11 -9.09 3.35
C ALA A 367 -2.10 -10.11 3.90
N ASP A 368 -1.03 -10.39 3.16
CA ASP A 368 0.00 -11.34 3.59
C ASP A 368 0.70 -10.88 4.87
N THR A 369 1.00 -9.60 4.99
CA THR A 369 1.65 -9.03 6.18
C THR A 369 0.75 -9.12 7.41
N LEU A 370 -0.56 -8.86 7.25
CA LEU A 370 -1.54 -9.01 8.31
C LEU A 370 -1.70 -10.47 8.74
N ALA A 371 -1.71 -11.40 7.77
CA ALA A 371 -1.78 -12.83 8.07
C ALA A 371 -0.52 -13.32 8.81
N ALA A 372 0.66 -12.84 8.43
CA ALA A 372 1.92 -13.15 9.13
C ALA A 372 1.92 -12.62 10.58
N LEU A 373 1.40 -11.41 10.80
CA LEU A 373 1.22 -10.84 12.14
C LEU A 373 0.34 -11.74 13.01
N ARG A 374 -0.83 -12.15 12.49
CA ARG A 374 -1.77 -13.02 13.20
C ARG A 374 -1.15 -14.36 13.55
N LEU A 375 -0.42 -14.97 12.61
CA LEU A 375 0.30 -16.22 12.84
C LEU A 375 1.34 -16.09 13.97
N ALA A 376 2.07 -14.97 14.04
CA ALA A 376 3.03 -14.72 15.12
C ALA A 376 2.32 -14.62 16.49
N LYS A 377 1.20 -13.90 16.54
CA LYS A 377 0.39 -13.77 17.76
C LYS A 377 -0.17 -15.10 18.23
N GLU A 378 -0.66 -15.95 17.33
CA GLU A 378 -1.08 -17.32 17.64
C GLU A 378 0.04 -18.17 18.25
N LYS A 379 1.29 -17.88 17.88
CA LYS A 379 2.49 -18.53 18.43
C LYS A 379 3.03 -17.87 19.70
N GLY A 380 2.37 -16.83 20.21
CA GLY A 380 2.78 -16.10 21.41
C GLY A 380 4.04 -15.23 21.23
N ILE A 381 4.36 -14.84 19.99
CA ILE A 381 5.49 -13.97 19.67
C ILE A 381 5.03 -12.51 19.77
N THR A 382 5.80 -11.68 20.46
CA THR A 382 5.54 -10.24 20.53
C THR A 382 5.65 -9.60 19.14
N THR A 383 4.66 -8.80 18.78
CA THR A 383 4.56 -8.18 17.46
C THR A 383 4.68 -6.67 17.52
N MET A 384 5.40 -6.09 16.55
CA MET A 384 5.50 -4.65 16.33
C MET A 384 5.14 -4.33 14.89
N ALA A 385 4.31 -3.32 14.69
CA ALA A 385 4.00 -2.78 13.38
C ALA A 385 4.78 -1.48 13.11
N ILE A 386 5.40 -1.37 11.93
CA ILE A 386 5.86 -0.10 11.38
C ILE A 386 4.92 0.25 10.23
N VAL A 387 4.07 1.24 10.44
CA VAL A 387 2.99 1.61 9.51
C VAL A 387 2.86 3.13 9.38
N ASN A 388 2.32 3.59 8.26
CA ASN A 388 2.06 5.01 8.05
C ASN A 388 0.60 5.40 8.36
N VAL A 389 -0.36 4.50 8.08
CA VAL A 389 -1.78 4.80 8.24
C VAL A 389 -2.24 4.49 9.66
N VAL A 390 -2.59 5.55 10.39
CA VAL A 390 -3.12 5.47 11.75
C VAL A 390 -4.46 4.72 11.74
N GLY A 391 -4.62 3.76 12.67
CA GLY A 391 -5.85 2.98 12.79
C GLY A 391 -6.04 1.90 11.72
N SER A 392 -5.02 1.60 10.90
CA SER A 392 -5.04 0.48 9.96
C SER A 392 -5.18 -0.88 10.66
N SER A 393 -5.56 -1.92 9.91
CA SER A 393 -5.76 -3.27 10.46
C SER A 393 -4.52 -3.81 11.16
N ILE A 394 -3.35 -3.68 10.54
CA ILE A 394 -2.07 -4.10 11.14
C ILE A 394 -1.79 -3.31 12.42
N ALA A 395 -2.02 -1.97 12.42
CA ALA A 395 -1.81 -1.14 13.61
C ALA A 395 -2.72 -1.52 14.78
N ARG A 396 -3.98 -1.89 14.51
CA ARG A 396 -4.93 -2.30 15.56
C ARG A 396 -4.65 -3.68 16.14
N GLU A 397 -4.04 -4.56 15.36
CA GLU A 397 -3.81 -5.95 15.77
C GLU A 397 -2.42 -6.18 16.35
N ALA A 398 -1.42 -5.35 16.06
CA ALA A 398 -0.08 -5.45 16.62
C ALA A 398 -0.04 -5.10 18.11
N ASP A 399 0.90 -5.69 18.85
CA ASP A 399 1.09 -5.39 20.29
C ASP A 399 1.77 -4.03 20.49
N LYS A 400 2.63 -3.63 19.55
CA LYS A 400 3.38 -2.38 19.53
C LYS A 400 3.23 -1.71 18.17
N VAL A 401 3.22 -0.37 18.12
CA VAL A 401 3.06 0.34 16.85
C VAL A 401 4.01 1.52 16.75
N PHE A 402 4.79 1.55 15.67
CA PHE A 402 5.58 2.69 15.29
C PHE A 402 4.95 3.35 14.04
N TYR A 403 4.36 4.52 14.21
CA TYR A 403 3.82 5.31 13.10
C TYR A 403 4.89 6.17 12.45
N THR A 404 5.07 6.04 11.14
CA THR A 404 6.09 6.80 10.39
C THR A 404 5.71 8.25 10.12
N LEU A 405 4.43 8.60 10.22
CA LEU A 405 3.90 9.95 10.05
C LEU A 405 4.31 10.64 8.73
N ALA A 406 4.56 9.86 7.67
CA ALA A 406 5.01 10.38 6.37
C ALA A 406 3.90 11.09 5.56
N GLY A 407 2.69 11.17 6.11
CA GLY A 407 1.51 11.71 5.41
C GLY A 407 1.00 10.77 4.30
N PRO A 408 -0.01 11.19 3.52
CA PRO A 408 -0.58 10.37 2.46
C PRO A 408 0.42 10.16 1.32
N GLU A 409 0.53 8.92 0.83
CA GLU A 409 1.33 8.53 -0.33
C GLU A 409 0.40 7.95 -1.39
N ILE A 410 0.26 8.62 -2.52
CA ILE A 410 -0.76 8.39 -3.55
C ILE A 410 -0.21 7.62 -4.74
N SER A 411 1.03 7.93 -5.19
CA SER A 411 1.68 7.19 -6.27
C SER A 411 1.74 5.70 -5.92
N VAL A 412 1.44 4.84 -6.90
CA VAL A 412 1.45 3.39 -6.69
C VAL A 412 2.82 2.90 -6.26
N ALA A 413 3.87 3.35 -6.96
CA ALA A 413 5.25 3.05 -6.57
C ALA A 413 5.63 3.83 -5.30
N THR A 414 6.00 3.12 -4.26
CA THR A 414 6.35 3.71 -2.95
C THR A 414 7.72 4.41 -3.02
N THR A 415 7.83 5.59 -2.39
CA THR A 415 9.06 6.38 -2.30
C THR A 415 9.30 6.91 -0.89
N LYS A 416 8.53 7.91 -0.45
CA LYS A 416 8.72 8.54 0.87
C LYS A 416 8.43 7.60 2.03
N ALA A 417 7.49 6.68 1.87
CA ALA A 417 7.21 5.69 2.91
C ALA A 417 8.40 4.73 3.12
N TYR A 418 9.12 4.35 2.06
CA TYR A 418 10.35 3.55 2.17
C TYR A 418 11.40 4.27 3.03
N SER A 419 11.68 5.56 2.74
CA SER A 419 12.65 6.37 3.50
C SER A 419 12.22 6.58 4.95
N ALA A 420 10.93 6.79 5.22
CA ALA A 420 10.38 6.91 6.56
C ALA A 420 10.48 5.59 7.35
N GLN A 421 10.23 4.45 6.69
CA GLN A 421 10.39 3.13 7.29
C GLN A 421 11.85 2.81 7.62
N LEU A 422 12.80 3.20 6.76
CA LEU A 422 14.24 3.09 7.07
C LEU A 422 14.60 3.92 8.31
N ALA A 423 14.13 5.17 8.41
CA ALA A 423 14.37 6.04 9.57
C ALA A 423 13.83 5.41 10.86
N ALA A 424 12.63 4.81 10.82
CA ALA A 424 12.07 4.08 11.95
C ALA A 424 12.94 2.88 12.36
N MET A 425 13.42 2.09 11.38
CA MET A 425 14.32 0.96 11.64
C MET A 425 15.66 1.39 12.24
N TYR A 426 16.23 2.52 11.79
CA TYR A 426 17.46 3.06 12.35
C TYR A 426 17.28 3.50 13.81
N CYS A 427 16.18 4.18 14.13
CA CYS A 427 15.85 4.52 15.51
C CYS A 427 15.76 3.28 16.40
N LEU A 428 15.11 2.21 15.91
CA LEU A 428 15.06 0.93 16.62
C LEU A 428 16.45 0.33 16.80
N ALA A 429 17.28 0.29 15.75
CA ALA A 429 18.64 -0.27 15.83
C ALA A 429 19.52 0.47 16.86
N VAL A 430 19.51 1.80 16.84
CA VAL A 430 20.26 2.64 17.80
C VAL A 430 19.76 2.41 19.23
N GLN A 431 18.43 2.33 19.44
CA GLN A 431 17.88 2.06 20.77
C GLN A 431 18.19 0.64 21.27
N PHE A 432 18.05 -0.36 20.41
CA PHE A 432 18.41 -1.74 20.74
C PHE A 432 19.88 -1.85 21.09
N ALA A 433 20.77 -1.25 20.31
CA ALA A 433 22.22 -1.22 20.58
C ALA A 433 22.52 -0.57 21.93
N LYS A 434 21.88 0.56 22.25
CA LYS A 434 22.03 1.28 23.52
C LYS A 434 21.58 0.45 24.70
N VAL A 435 20.36 -0.07 24.66
CA VAL A 435 19.73 -0.81 25.76
C VAL A 435 20.44 -2.14 26.02
N ARG A 436 20.96 -2.78 24.97
CA ARG A 436 21.75 -4.02 25.05
C ARG A 436 23.21 -3.78 25.44
N GLY A 437 23.63 -2.51 25.61
CA GLY A 437 25.00 -2.15 26.02
C GLY A 437 26.06 -2.42 24.94
N LYS A 438 25.68 -2.38 23.67
CA LYS A 438 26.57 -2.62 22.52
C LYS A 438 27.27 -1.35 22.04
N ILE A 439 26.71 -0.19 22.35
CA ILE A 439 27.29 1.12 22.07
C ILE A 439 27.46 1.96 23.34
N THR A 440 28.46 2.82 23.33
CA THR A 440 28.70 3.78 24.41
C THR A 440 27.70 4.95 24.35
N GLU A 441 27.67 5.80 25.40
CA GLU A 441 26.86 7.01 25.40
C GLU A 441 27.33 8.01 24.33
N GLU A 442 28.63 8.08 24.07
CA GLU A 442 29.21 8.92 23.02
C GLU A 442 28.78 8.45 21.62
N GLN A 443 28.87 7.15 21.35
CA GLN A 443 28.38 6.57 20.09
C GLN A 443 26.88 6.75 19.92
N TYR A 444 26.10 6.62 20.98
CA TYR A 444 24.66 6.87 20.94
C TYR A 444 24.36 8.32 20.52
N GLY A 445 25.04 9.30 21.15
CA GLY A 445 24.90 10.71 20.78
C GLY A 445 25.32 10.98 19.32
N TYR A 446 26.41 10.34 18.88
CA TYR A 446 26.88 10.42 17.50
C TYR A 446 25.83 9.91 16.50
N TYR A 447 25.26 8.72 16.72
CA TYR A 447 24.26 8.17 15.82
C TYR A 447 22.97 9.01 15.78
N ILE A 448 22.52 9.56 16.90
CA ILE A 448 21.38 10.49 16.92
C ILE A 448 21.69 11.72 16.07
N ALA A 449 22.89 12.30 16.21
CA ALA A 449 23.29 13.46 15.42
C ALA A 449 23.34 13.14 13.92
N GLU A 450 23.89 11.99 13.52
CA GLU A 450 23.93 11.54 12.12
C GLU A 450 22.52 11.34 11.55
N LEU A 451 21.60 10.70 12.29
CA LEU A 451 20.21 10.53 11.88
C LEU A 451 19.54 11.88 11.57
N LEU A 452 19.76 12.87 12.41
CA LEU A 452 19.15 14.21 12.23
C LEU A 452 19.71 14.97 11.02
N THR A 453 20.84 14.55 10.43
CA THR A 453 21.40 15.14 9.19
C THR A 453 20.80 14.56 7.91
N ILE A 454 20.12 13.40 7.97
CA ILE A 454 19.59 12.70 6.79
C ILE A 454 18.63 13.59 5.97
N PRO A 455 17.65 14.29 6.57
CA PRO A 455 16.73 15.15 5.81
C PRO A 455 17.42 16.20 4.93
N GLU A 456 18.41 16.92 5.48
CA GLU A 456 19.17 17.94 4.75
C GLU A 456 19.99 17.29 3.61
N LYS A 457 20.60 16.13 3.88
CA LYS A 457 21.40 15.39 2.87
C LYS A 457 20.53 14.88 1.73
N ILE A 458 19.30 14.41 2.00
CA ILE A 458 18.31 14.05 0.96
C ILE A 458 17.97 15.29 0.13
N GLN A 459 17.67 16.43 0.78
CA GLN A 459 17.37 17.69 0.09
C GLN A 459 18.48 18.08 -0.89
N LYS A 460 19.73 17.95 -0.46
CA LYS A 460 20.90 18.25 -1.31
C LYS A 460 20.99 17.33 -2.55
N ILE A 461 20.62 16.06 -2.44
CA ILE A 461 20.56 15.14 -3.61
C ILE A 461 19.49 15.59 -4.60
N LEU A 462 18.34 16.05 -4.10
CA LEU A 462 17.21 16.48 -4.92
C LEU A 462 17.48 17.79 -5.68
N GLU A 463 18.48 18.56 -5.28
CA GLU A 463 18.91 19.79 -5.96
C GLU A 463 19.79 19.52 -7.20
N ASP A 464 20.46 18.35 -7.31
CA ASP A 464 21.34 17.97 -8.43
C ASP A 464 20.76 16.78 -9.21
N LYS A 465 19.65 17.00 -9.90
CA LYS A 465 18.92 15.95 -10.61
C LYS A 465 19.08 15.97 -12.14
N GLU A 466 19.58 17.06 -12.71
CA GLU A 466 19.66 17.25 -14.17
C GLU A 466 20.55 16.21 -14.86
N ARG A 467 21.66 15.82 -14.23
CA ARG A 467 22.57 14.79 -14.75
C ARG A 467 21.87 13.42 -14.82
N LEU A 468 21.07 13.08 -13.81
CA LEU A 468 20.29 11.84 -13.80
C LEU A 468 19.18 11.86 -14.86
N GLN A 469 18.53 13.00 -15.06
CA GLN A 469 17.50 13.17 -16.10
C GLN A 469 18.09 12.94 -17.49
N TRP A 470 19.26 13.52 -17.78
CA TRP A 470 19.96 13.27 -19.04
C TRP A 470 20.33 11.78 -19.21
N PHE A 471 20.87 11.16 -18.18
CA PHE A 471 21.23 9.75 -18.18
C PHE A 471 20.01 8.85 -18.42
N ALA A 472 18.90 9.12 -17.72
CA ALA A 472 17.65 8.39 -17.86
C ALA A 472 17.10 8.43 -19.28
N ALA A 473 17.14 9.59 -19.93
CA ALA A 473 16.67 9.73 -21.32
C ALA A 473 17.51 8.86 -22.29
N LYS A 474 18.82 8.75 -22.05
CA LYS A 474 19.71 7.91 -22.87
C LYS A 474 19.40 6.42 -22.76
N TYR A 475 18.97 5.96 -21.57
CA TYR A 475 18.72 4.54 -21.30
C TYR A 475 17.24 4.16 -21.25
N ALA A 476 16.35 5.07 -21.66
CA ALA A 476 14.91 4.81 -21.69
C ALA A 476 14.49 3.65 -22.61
N SER A 477 15.32 3.29 -23.57
CA SER A 477 15.11 2.16 -24.50
C SER A 477 15.84 0.87 -24.12
N ALA A 478 16.52 0.83 -22.96
CA ALA A 478 17.17 -0.40 -22.49
C ALA A 478 16.14 -1.52 -22.33
N SER A 479 16.51 -2.75 -22.71
CA SER A 479 15.70 -3.95 -22.48
C SER A 479 15.89 -4.49 -21.08
N ASP A 480 17.14 -4.53 -20.64
CA ASP A 480 17.58 -5.13 -19.39
C ASP A 480 18.56 -4.22 -18.66
N VAL A 481 18.44 -4.16 -17.33
CA VAL A 481 19.31 -3.37 -16.45
C VAL A 481 19.68 -4.21 -15.24
N PHE A 482 20.98 -4.26 -14.93
CA PHE A 482 21.48 -4.97 -13.75
C PHE A 482 21.90 -3.99 -12.68
N PHE A 483 21.45 -4.24 -11.44
CA PHE A 483 21.86 -3.50 -10.25
C PHE A 483 22.80 -4.37 -9.42
N VAL A 484 23.92 -3.84 -8.99
CA VAL A 484 24.93 -4.60 -8.23
C VAL A 484 25.42 -3.84 -7.02
N GLY A 485 25.54 -4.52 -5.90
CA GLY A 485 26.00 -3.97 -4.63
C GLY A 485 26.45 -5.08 -3.67
N ARG A 486 26.97 -4.71 -2.51
CA ARG A 486 27.33 -5.63 -1.44
C ARG A 486 26.80 -5.10 -0.11
N GLY A 487 26.43 -6.00 0.80
CA GLY A 487 25.91 -5.61 2.11
C GLY A 487 24.65 -4.74 1.97
N ILE A 488 24.63 -3.60 2.66
CA ILE A 488 23.52 -2.62 2.61
C ILE A 488 23.29 -2.11 1.17
N ASP A 489 24.36 -1.90 0.39
CA ASP A 489 24.25 -1.46 -0.99
C ASP A 489 23.49 -2.46 -1.88
N TYR A 490 23.59 -3.77 -1.61
CA TYR A 490 22.78 -4.77 -2.29
C TYR A 490 21.27 -4.61 -1.96
N ALA A 491 20.95 -4.33 -0.70
CA ALA A 491 19.54 -4.06 -0.32
C ALA A 491 18.98 -2.80 -1.03
N VAL A 492 19.80 -1.77 -1.20
CA VAL A 492 19.44 -0.58 -1.99
C VAL A 492 19.24 -0.92 -3.47
N CYS A 493 20.09 -1.78 -4.04
CA CYS A 493 19.96 -2.27 -5.41
C CYS A 493 18.63 -3.02 -5.65
N LEU A 494 18.18 -3.82 -4.68
CA LEU A 494 16.87 -4.49 -4.76
C LEU A 494 15.74 -3.47 -4.91
N GLU A 495 15.75 -2.39 -4.14
CA GLU A 495 14.73 -1.34 -4.21
C GLU A 495 14.85 -0.54 -5.52
N GLY A 496 16.06 -0.16 -5.96
CA GLY A 496 16.27 0.54 -7.22
C GLY A 496 15.77 -0.26 -8.43
N SER A 497 16.08 -1.56 -8.46
CA SER A 497 15.58 -2.48 -9.47
C SER A 497 14.06 -2.59 -9.46
N LEU A 498 13.44 -2.69 -8.28
CA LEU A 498 11.98 -2.73 -8.14
C LEU A 498 11.36 -1.45 -8.69
N LYS A 499 11.85 -0.26 -8.30
CA LYS A 499 11.32 1.02 -8.82
C LYS A 499 11.41 1.11 -10.33
N LEU A 500 12.54 0.73 -10.92
CA LEU A 500 12.70 0.77 -12.37
C LEU A 500 11.69 -0.13 -13.09
N LYS A 501 11.54 -1.39 -12.66
CA LYS A 501 10.60 -2.32 -13.32
C LYS A 501 9.13 -1.96 -13.14
N GLU A 502 8.76 -1.44 -11.97
CA GLU A 502 7.36 -1.08 -11.66
C GLU A 502 6.81 0.00 -12.59
N ILE A 503 7.59 1.05 -12.83
CA ILE A 503 7.10 2.25 -13.51
C ILE A 503 7.58 2.40 -14.95
N SER A 504 8.72 1.80 -15.33
CA SER A 504 9.27 1.87 -16.69
C SER A 504 9.00 0.63 -17.53
N TYR A 505 8.64 -0.49 -16.91
CA TYR A 505 8.47 -1.81 -17.52
C TYR A 505 9.76 -2.36 -18.17
N ILE A 506 10.91 -1.81 -17.83
CA ILE A 506 12.22 -2.37 -18.20
C ILE A 506 12.48 -3.55 -17.26
N HIS A 507 12.88 -4.69 -17.82
CA HIS A 507 13.33 -5.80 -17.00
C HIS A 507 14.60 -5.41 -16.25
N SER A 508 14.61 -5.58 -14.94
CA SER A 508 15.79 -5.29 -14.14
C SER A 508 15.93 -6.26 -12.97
N GLU A 509 17.15 -6.59 -12.64
CA GLU A 509 17.48 -7.47 -11.52
C GLU A 509 18.61 -6.90 -10.68
N ALA A 510 18.55 -7.19 -9.37
CA ALA A 510 19.60 -6.81 -8.43
C ALA A 510 20.33 -8.06 -7.94
N TYR A 511 21.67 -7.99 -7.94
CA TYR A 511 22.54 -9.06 -7.50
C TYR A 511 23.54 -8.58 -6.45
N ALA A 512 23.83 -9.44 -5.49
CA ALA A 512 25.06 -9.30 -4.72
C ALA A 512 26.23 -9.37 -5.71
N ALA A 513 27.09 -8.34 -5.76
CA ALA A 513 28.06 -8.16 -6.83
C ALA A 513 28.98 -9.39 -7.04
N GLY A 514 29.30 -10.13 -5.97
CA GLY A 514 30.08 -11.36 -6.05
C GLY A 514 29.39 -12.52 -6.75
N GLU A 515 28.04 -12.55 -6.70
CA GLU A 515 27.23 -13.63 -7.29
C GLU A 515 27.13 -13.55 -8.82
N LEU A 516 27.44 -12.40 -9.43
CA LEU A 516 27.45 -12.27 -10.90
C LEU A 516 28.26 -13.37 -11.60
N LYS A 517 29.40 -13.75 -11.00
CA LYS A 517 30.30 -14.78 -11.54
C LYS A 517 29.71 -16.19 -11.59
N HIS A 518 28.70 -16.44 -10.76
CA HIS A 518 28.10 -17.76 -10.59
C HIS A 518 26.95 -18.04 -11.56
N GLY A 519 26.85 -17.27 -12.64
CA GLY A 519 25.89 -17.51 -13.73
C GLY A 519 25.48 -16.25 -14.47
N THR A 520 24.97 -15.26 -13.77
CA THR A 520 24.30 -14.06 -14.32
C THR A 520 25.17 -13.22 -15.25
N ILE A 521 26.49 -13.21 -15.04
CA ILE A 521 27.44 -12.49 -15.92
C ILE A 521 27.34 -12.95 -17.38
N SER A 522 26.79 -14.14 -17.66
CA SER A 522 26.53 -14.63 -19.01
C SER A 522 25.55 -13.79 -19.81
N LEU A 523 24.71 -12.98 -19.12
CA LEU A 523 23.75 -12.07 -19.74
C LEU A 523 24.35 -10.71 -20.11
N ILE A 524 25.61 -10.46 -19.73
CA ILE A 524 26.27 -9.19 -20.02
C ILE A 524 26.80 -9.22 -21.46
N GLU A 525 26.29 -8.29 -22.25
CA GLU A 525 26.72 -8.08 -23.64
C GLU A 525 27.03 -6.59 -23.91
N GLN A 526 27.41 -6.27 -25.16
CA GLN A 526 27.77 -4.92 -25.55
C GLN A 526 26.60 -3.93 -25.29
N GLY A 527 26.84 -2.94 -24.43
CA GLY A 527 25.87 -1.88 -24.09
C GLY A 527 24.93 -2.20 -22.97
N THR A 528 24.95 -3.42 -22.39
CA THR A 528 24.13 -3.76 -21.19
C THR A 528 24.44 -2.77 -20.08
N LEU A 529 23.38 -2.13 -19.52
CA LEU A 529 23.52 -1.20 -18.40
C LEU A 529 23.70 -1.96 -17.08
N VAL A 530 24.80 -1.69 -16.39
CA VAL A 530 25.07 -2.17 -15.04
C VAL A 530 25.21 -0.97 -14.11
N ILE A 531 24.34 -0.90 -13.10
CA ILE A 531 24.29 0.16 -12.07
C ILE A 531 24.87 -0.40 -10.78
N GLY A 532 25.99 0.17 -10.34
CA GLY A 532 26.65 -0.20 -9.09
C GLY A 532 26.38 0.79 -7.98
N VAL A 533 26.06 0.30 -6.79
CA VAL A 533 26.01 1.07 -5.55
C VAL A 533 27.23 0.73 -4.71
N LEU A 534 28.04 1.75 -4.40
CA LEU A 534 29.38 1.60 -3.78
C LEU A 534 29.53 2.63 -2.65
N THR A 535 28.65 2.56 -1.64
CA THR A 535 28.66 3.51 -0.51
C THR A 535 29.34 2.95 0.74
N GLN A 536 29.61 1.64 0.78
CA GLN A 536 30.27 0.95 1.88
C GLN A 536 31.79 0.93 1.65
N ASN A 537 32.56 1.66 2.45
CA ASN A 537 34.00 1.88 2.23
C ASN A 537 34.79 0.56 2.16
N GLU A 538 34.56 -0.37 3.08
CA GLU A 538 35.27 -1.66 3.14
C GLU A 538 34.96 -2.58 1.95
N LEU A 539 33.83 -2.38 1.29
CA LEU A 539 33.34 -3.20 0.18
C LEU A 539 33.55 -2.55 -1.21
N TYR A 540 33.99 -1.28 -1.23
CA TYR A 540 34.15 -0.50 -2.44
C TYR A 540 35.02 -1.21 -3.49
N GLU A 541 36.26 -1.55 -3.14
CA GLU A 541 37.22 -2.19 -4.04
C GLU A 541 36.71 -3.53 -4.61
N LYS A 542 35.98 -4.28 -3.79
CA LYS A 542 35.39 -5.57 -4.20
C LYS A 542 34.24 -5.38 -5.17
N THR A 543 33.41 -4.37 -4.94
CA THR A 543 32.24 -4.08 -5.78
C THR A 543 32.68 -3.52 -7.13
N ILE A 544 33.61 -2.56 -7.15
CA ILE A 544 34.11 -1.98 -8.38
C ILE A 544 34.85 -3.01 -9.24
N SER A 545 35.61 -3.92 -8.63
CA SER A 545 36.26 -5.04 -9.33
C SER A 545 35.23 -5.91 -10.08
N ASN A 546 34.08 -6.23 -9.44
CA ASN A 546 33.03 -7.00 -10.12
C ASN A 546 32.34 -6.21 -11.23
N MET A 547 32.22 -4.90 -11.11
CA MET A 547 31.69 -4.06 -12.19
C MET A 547 32.64 -4.01 -13.38
N LEU A 548 33.94 -3.94 -13.14
CA LEU A 548 34.96 -3.96 -14.19
C LEU A 548 34.99 -5.29 -14.98
N GLU A 549 34.64 -6.40 -14.34
CA GLU A 549 34.42 -7.67 -15.04
C GLU A 549 33.25 -7.61 -16.02
N CYS A 550 32.19 -6.87 -15.68
CA CYS A 550 31.08 -6.60 -16.61
C CYS A 550 31.53 -5.64 -17.73
N LYS A 551 32.33 -4.59 -17.41
CA LYS A 551 32.88 -3.66 -18.40
C LYS A 551 33.72 -4.37 -19.45
N SER A 552 34.54 -5.34 -19.04
CA SER A 552 35.37 -6.14 -19.95
C SER A 552 34.58 -7.00 -20.95
N ARG A 553 33.27 -7.17 -20.70
CA ARG A 553 32.32 -7.88 -21.58
C ARG A 553 31.40 -6.92 -22.34
N GLY A 554 31.69 -5.62 -22.29
CA GLY A 554 30.97 -4.60 -23.05
C GLY A 554 29.86 -3.86 -22.29
N ALA A 555 29.69 -4.09 -20.99
CA ALA A 555 28.72 -3.36 -20.21
C ALA A 555 29.02 -1.85 -20.15
N TYR A 556 27.95 -1.05 -20.10
CA TYR A 556 28.05 0.35 -19.74
C TYR A 556 27.80 0.48 -18.23
N LEU A 557 28.74 1.08 -17.52
CA LEU A 557 28.72 1.17 -16.08
C LEU A 557 28.24 2.53 -15.60
N MET A 558 27.22 2.53 -14.73
CA MET A 558 26.88 3.64 -13.85
C MET A 558 27.35 3.27 -12.43
N GLY A 559 28.20 4.08 -11.82
CA GLY A 559 28.65 3.88 -10.43
C GLY A 559 28.13 4.98 -9.52
N MET A 560 27.50 4.62 -8.42
CA MET A 560 27.04 5.55 -7.39
C MET A 560 27.86 5.38 -6.11
N THR A 561 28.47 6.46 -5.66
CA THR A 561 29.32 6.47 -4.45
C THR A 561 29.17 7.77 -3.68
N THR A 562 29.90 7.92 -2.59
CA THR A 562 29.88 9.14 -1.77
C THR A 562 30.84 10.21 -2.31
N TYR A 563 30.52 11.49 -2.05
CA TYR A 563 31.47 12.57 -2.33
C TYR A 563 32.84 12.32 -1.71
N GLY A 564 33.90 12.56 -2.49
CA GLY A 564 35.30 12.30 -2.14
C GLY A 564 35.89 11.08 -2.83
N ASN A 565 35.09 10.14 -3.34
CA ASN A 565 35.55 8.97 -4.07
C ASN A 565 35.59 9.22 -5.59
N TYR A 566 36.32 10.28 -6.02
CA TYR A 566 36.30 10.73 -7.42
C TYR A 566 37.07 9.80 -8.39
N GLU A 567 37.92 8.91 -7.89
CA GLU A 567 38.63 7.91 -8.68
C GLU A 567 37.69 6.96 -9.45
N ILE A 568 36.43 6.86 -9.04
CA ILE A 568 35.41 6.07 -9.72
C ILE A 568 35.20 6.53 -11.17
N GLU A 569 35.44 7.82 -11.49
CA GLU A 569 35.25 8.39 -12.83
C GLU A 569 36.18 7.75 -13.87
N ASP A 570 37.36 7.26 -13.48
CA ASP A 570 38.26 6.55 -14.35
C ASP A 570 37.83 5.11 -14.65
N GLN A 571 36.91 4.57 -13.83
CA GLN A 571 36.53 3.17 -13.84
C GLN A 571 35.17 2.95 -14.48
N VAL A 572 34.22 3.87 -14.27
CA VAL A 572 32.86 3.78 -14.80
C VAL A 572 32.61 4.75 -15.97
N ASN A 573 31.47 4.59 -16.62
CA ASN A 573 31.11 5.46 -17.75
C ASN A 573 30.27 6.67 -17.26
N PHE A 574 29.58 6.54 -16.13
CA PHE A 574 28.78 7.60 -15.50
C PHE A 574 28.86 7.48 -13.99
N ALA A 575 29.26 8.53 -13.32
CA ALA A 575 29.36 8.57 -11.86
C ALA A 575 28.24 9.41 -11.26
N VAL A 576 27.67 8.94 -10.15
CA VAL A 576 26.69 9.65 -9.31
C VAL A 576 27.24 9.72 -7.89
N TYR A 577 27.12 10.89 -7.27
CA TYR A 577 27.61 11.12 -5.92
C TYR A 577 26.48 11.45 -4.96
N VAL A 578 26.56 10.89 -3.76
CA VAL A 578 25.66 11.20 -2.64
C VAL A 578 26.45 11.74 -1.44
N PRO A 579 25.84 12.58 -0.60
CA PRO A 579 26.50 13.03 0.64
C PRO A 579 26.91 11.86 1.54
N LYS A 580 27.91 12.08 2.38
CA LYS A 580 28.29 11.10 3.42
C LYS A 580 27.37 11.20 4.61
N VAL A 581 27.02 10.05 5.18
CA VAL A 581 26.42 9.85 6.49
C VAL A 581 27.09 8.60 7.08
N ASP A 582 26.84 8.26 8.31
CA ASP A 582 27.31 6.97 8.85
C ASP A 582 26.91 5.80 7.94
N GLU A 583 27.79 4.83 7.75
CA GLU A 583 27.61 3.75 6.76
C GLU A 583 26.31 2.94 6.98
N HIS A 584 25.87 2.80 8.24
CA HIS A 584 24.60 2.13 8.56
C HIS A 584 23.38 2.85 8.00
N PHE A 585 23.45 4.16 7.75
CA PHE A 585 22.32 4.98 7.31
C PHE A 585 22.38 5.35 5.82
N MET A 586 23.38 4.87 5.10
CA MET A 586 23.61 5.21 3.68
C MET A 586 22.44 4.81 2.77
N ALA A 587 21.66 3.79 3.11
CA ALA A 587 20.52 3.38 2.28
C ALA A 587 19.49 4.50 2.09
N SER A 588 19.30 5.38 3.09
CA SER A 588 18.41 6.55 2.98
C SER A 588 18.85 7.58 1.95
N LEU A 589 20.13 7.67 1.65
CA LEU A 589 20.68 8.59 0.65
C LEU A 589 20.81 7.93 -0.72
N ALA A 590 21.31 6.70 -0.75
CA ALA A 590 21.60 5.97 -1.98
C ALA A 590 20.34 5.58 -2.77
N VAL A 591 19.18 5.43 -2.10
CA VAL A 591 17.92 5.12 -2.79
C VAL A 591 17.38 6.30 -3.62
N ILE A 592 17.67 7.55 -3.24
CA ILE A 592 17.09 8.75 -3.86
C ILE A 592 17.46 8.87 -5.35
N PRO A 593 18.75 8.77 -5.76
CA PRO A 593 19.09 8.79 -7.18
C PRO A 593 18.46 7.65 -7.98
N LEU A 594 18.25 6.48 -7.37
CA LEU A 594 17.62 5.33 -8.04
C LEU A 594 16.11 5.55 -8.25
N GLN A 595 15.43 6.18 -7.31
CA GLN A 595 14.02 6.58 -7.47
C GLN A 595 13.88 7.64 -8.58
N LEU A 596 14.76 8.65 -8.60
CA LEU A 596 14.80 9.66 -9.65
C LEU A 596 15.09 9.04 -11.02
N LEU A 597 16.03 8.09 -11.10
CA LEU A 597 16.33 7.37 -12.33
C LEU A 597 15.10 6.64 -12.87
N GLY A 598 14.42 5.86 -12.03
CA GLY A 598 13.19 5.16 -12.42
C GLY A 598 12.12 6.12 -12.92
N TYR A 599 11.91 7.22 -12.20
CA TYR A 599 10.95 8.27 -12.57
C TYR A 599 11.27 8.87 -13.95
N TYR A 600 12.51 9.35 -14.16
CA TYR A 600 12.88 10.02 -15.42
C TYR A 600 12.90 9.06 -16.62
N VAL A 601 13.30 7.81 -16.43
CA VAL A 601 13.19 6.77 -17.48
C VAL A 601 11.74 6.60 -17.90
N SER A 602 10.82 6.55 -16.96
CA SER A 602 9.38 6.35 -17.22
C SER A 602 8.76 7.56 -17.91
N VAL A 603 9.10 8.77 -17.48
CA VAL A 603 8.67 10.03 -18.14
C VAL A 603 9.22 10.09 -19.57
N ALA A 604 10.49 9.77 -19.79
CA ALA A 604 11.10 9.73 -21.13
C ALA A 604 10.42 8.72 -22.07
N LYS A 605 9.81 7.67 -21.53
CA LYS A 605 9.00 6.67 -22.26
C LYS A 605 7.53 7.11 -22.44
N GLY A 606 7.12 8.25 -21.88
CA GLY A 606 5.71 8.73 -21.91
C GLY A 606 4.75 7.87 -21.09
N LEU A 607 5.23 7.23 -20.01
CA LEU A 607 4.43 6.34 -19.16
C LEU A 607 3.81 7.10 -17.98
N ASP A 608 2.67 6.61 -17.50
CA ASP A 608 2.02 7.13 -16.28
C ASP A 608 2.74 6.57 -15.05
N VAL A 609 3.57 7.39 -14.42
CA VAL A 609 4.40 7.01 -13.26
C VAL A 609 3.59 6.85 -11.97
N ASP A 610 2.45 7.55 -11.87
CA ASP A 610 1.61 7.49 -10.68
C ASP A 610 0.72 6.25 -10.65
N LYS A 611 0.30 5.78 -11.84
CA LYS A 611 -0.60 4.63 -12.02
C LYS A 611 -0.04 3.66 -13.07
N PRO A 612 1.08 2.99 -12.75
CA PRO A 612 1.67 2.02 -13.66
C PRO A 612 0.72 0.84 -13.88
N ARG A 613 0.77 0.26 -15.09
CA ARG A 613 -0.10 -0.86 -15.46
C ARG A 613 0.11 -2.06 -14.53
N ASN A 614 -0.95 -2.83 -14.28
CA ASN A 614 -0.93 -4.08 -13.54
C ASN A 614 -0.46 -3.97 -12.08
N LEU A 615 -0.45 -2.77 -11.50
CA LEU A 615 -0.08 -2.54 -10.11
C LEU A 615 -1.17 -1.80 -9.34
N ALA A 616 -1.28 -2.08 -8.07
CA ALA A 616 -2.13 -1.38 -7.13
C ALA A 616 -1.30 -0.91 -5.93
N LYS A 617 -1.64 0.24 -5.33
CA LYS A 617 -0.89 0.84 -4.22
C LYS A 617 -0.79 -0.07 -2.99
N SER A 618 -1.81 -0.86 -2.73
CA SER A 618 -1.85 -1.77 -1.59
C SER A 618 -2.56 -3.07 -1.99
N VAL A 619 -1.97 -4.21 -1.67
CA VAL A 619 -2.52 -5.55 -1.95
C VAL A 619 -3.21 -6.05 -0.69
N THR A 620 -4.55 -5.96 -0.67
CA THR A 620 -5.40 -6.36 0.48
C THR A 620 -6.15 -7.66 0.25
N VAL A 621 -5.83 -8.36 -0.82
CA VAL A 621 -6.35 -9.71 -1.16
C VAL A 621 -5.17 -10.62 -1.47
N GLU A 622 -5.41 -11.89 -1.32
CA GLU A 622 -4.50 -12.97 -1.66
C GLU A 622 -4.68 -13.45 -3.11
#